data_a457192642de91420767f64e079aeb48
#
_entry.id   a457192642de91420767f64e079aeb48
#
_cell.length_a   1.000
_cell.length_b   1.000
_cell.length_c   1.000
_cell.angle_alpha   90.00
_cell.angle_beta   90.00
_cell.angle_gamma   90.00
#
_symmetry.space_group_name_H-M   'P 1'
#
loop_
_entity.id
_entity.type
_entity.pdbx_description
1 polymer ?
#
loop_
_entity_poly.entity_id
_entity_poly.type
_entity_poly.pdbx_seq_one_letter_code
_entity_poly.pdbx_strand_id
1 'polypeptide(L)'
;MIVDCHFHIDETMLTLEKMIEGMDQNDVTKTALIAPMNETMFEVDSTIQHHIQNLFRFLILHVPPIGFPIYDGLVRDGFFNLYGRSYKIYKKPNNDLVAAAIRLFPDRFLGWAAVNPKIPESVEEVEYFLKQPGFIGVKAHPFMHQYSIRALDPVAAMCEAKGIPMIIHLSSERDSYKYFPEQYPELKVIYAHAGLPFWRKLWKYTRDKSNVFVDTSSDYLTPSIVQEAVDTLGYRKILYGCDGPYGMKQFNQDDYGEKRSWIDSLQIPVLQKEYILGKNFLELIDSF
;
A
#
# COMPACT_ATOMS: atom_id res chain seq x y z
N MET A 1 14.04 -7.34 13.13
CA MET A 1 14.11 -7.06 11.67
C MET A 1 12.91 -6.21 11.33
N ILE A 2 13.13 -5.06 10.68
CA ILE A 2 12.07 -4.15 10.22
C ILE A 2 11.94 -4.33 8.71
N VAL A 3 10.71 -4.53 8.23
CA VAL A 3 10.40 -4.71 6.80
C VAL A 3 9.26 -3.81 6.42
N ASP A 4 9.50 -2.87 5.50
CA ASP A 4 8.49 -2.02 4.91
C ASP A 4 7.75 -2.78 3.80
N CYS A 5 6.46 -3.00 3.97
CA CYS A 5 5.67 -3.77 3.01
C CYS A 5 5.09 -2.93 1.85
N HIS A 6 5.24 -1.59 1.87
CA HIS A 6 4.57 -0.72 0.93
C HIS A 6 5.39 0.54 0.61
N PHE A 7 6.11 0.53 -0.50
CA PHE A 7 6.91 1.65 -0.96
C PHE A 7 6.90 1.75 -2.49
N HIS A 8 6.60 2.92 -3.03
CA HIS A 8 6.64 3.15 -4.48
C HIS A 8 8.07 3.55 -4.92
N ILE A 9 8.55 2.94 -6.01
CA ILE A 9 9.79 3.37 -6.61
C ILE A 9 9.54 4.63 -7.45
N ASP A 10 10.26 5.72 -7.17
CA ASP A 10 10.28 6.93 -7.97
C ASP A 10 11.66 7.58 -7.83
N GLU A 11 12.58 7.21 -8.73
CA GLU A 11 13.97 7.66 -8.68
C GLU A 11 14.14 9.16 -8.97
N THR A 12 13.10 9.83 -9.46
CA THR A 12 13.10 11.29 -9.60
C THR A 12 12.96 11.98 -8.24
N MET A 13 12.23 11.34 -7.31
CA MET A 13 12.06 11.85 -5.95
C MET A 13 13.15 11.33 -5.02
N LEU A 14 13.49 10.03 -5.12
CA LEU A 14 14.38 9.34 -4.20
C LEU A 14 15.17 8.26 -4.94
N THR A 15 16.48 8.43 -5.09
CA THR A 15 17.33 7.39 -5.70
C THR A 15 17.44 6.16 -4.80
N LEU A 16 17.74 4.99 -5.39
CA LEU A 16 17.86 3.75 -4.63
C LEU A 16 18.95 3.82 -3.55
N GLU A 17 20.08 4.50 -3.82
CA GLU A 17 21.16 4.68 -2.85
C GLU A 17 20.70 5.49 -1.64
N LYS A 18 20.02 6.61 -1.87
CA LYS A 18 19.45 7.43 -0.79
C LYS A 18 18.36 6.70 -0.02
N MET A 19 17.58 5.89 -0.71
CA MET A 19 16.59 5.05 -0.05
C MET A 19 17.27 4.07 0.90
N ILE A 20 18.38 3.42 0.48
CA ILE A 20 19.15 2.52 1.33
C ILE A 20 19.77 3.27 2.50
N GLU A 21 20.32 4.48 2.30
CA GLU A 21 20.80 5.32 3.40
C GLU A 21 19.71 5.59 4.44
N GLY A 22 18.51 5.96 4.01
CA GLY A 22 17.38 6.18 4.90
C GLY A 22 16.92 4.89 5.61
N MET A 23 16.94 3.76 4.92
CA MET A 23 16.68 2.44 5.51
C MET A 23 17.70 2.14 6.62
N ASP A 24 19.00 2.37 6.36
CA ASP A 24 20.07 2.09 7.34
C ASP A 24 19.95 2.98 8.57
N GLN A 25 19.63 4.26 8.40
CA GLN A 25 19.43 5.21 9.49
C GLN A 25 18.24 4.81 10.41
N ASN A 26 17.29 4.04 9.90
CA ASN A 26 16.07 3.66 10.60
C ASN A 26 15.95 2.16 10.88
N ASP A 27 17.04 1.40 10.76
CA ASP A 27 17.12 -0.06 10.95
C ASP A 27 16.13 -0.85 10.07
N VAL A 28 15.71 -0.28 8.93
CA VAL A 28 14.84 -0.96 7.95
C VAL A 28 15.69 -1.94 7.15
N THR A 29 15.43 -3.22 7.34
CA THR A 29 16.24 -4.28 6.74
C THR A 29 15.88 -4.51 5.28
N LYS A 30 14.59 -4.55 4.97
CA LYS A 30 14.06 -4.77 3.62
C LYS A 30 12.86 -3.86 3.35
N THR A 31 12.66 -3.55 2.07
CA THR A 31 11.49 -2.81 1.58
C THR A 31 10.90 -3.50 0.37
N ALA A 32 9.56 -3.66 0.36
CA ALA A 32 8.81 -4.20 -0.76
C ALA A 32 8.38 -3.06 -1.70
N LEU A 33 8.99 -3.04 -2.88
CA LEU A 33 8.82 -2.00 -3.89
C LEU A 33 7.58 -2.25 -4.76
N ILE A 34 6.96 -1.15 -5.15
CA ILE A 34 5.82 -1.09 -6.06
C ILE A 34 6.19 -0.19 -7.23
N ALA A 35 5.85 -0.58 -8.45
CA ALA A 35 6.01 0.25 -9.64
C ALA A 35 5.26 1.58 -9.50
N PRO A 36 5.76 2.69 -10.07
CA PRO A 36 5.05 3.98 -10.03
C PRO A 36 3.71 3.88 -10.75
N MET A 37 2.68 4.48 -10.16
CA MET A 37 1.31 4.47 -10.70
C MET A 37 1.01 5.70 -11.55
N ASN A 38 1.74 6.78 -11.36
CA ASN A 38 1.58 8.08 -12.03
C ASN A 38 2.91 8.80 -12.17
N GLU A 39 2.90 9.90 -12.91
CA GLU A 39 4.04 10.82 -13.00
C GLU A 39 4.43 11.33 -11.61
N THR A 40 5.72 11.63 -11.44
CA THR A 40 6.29 12.14 -10.19
C THR A 40 5.50 13.32 -9.65
N MET A 41 5.03 13.19 -8.42
CA MET A 41 4.30 14.25 -7.73
C MET A 41 5.29 15.10 -6.95
N PHE A 42 5.38 16.37 -7.31
CA PHE A 42 6.18 17.34 -6.57
C PHE A 42 5.33 18.01 -5.50
N GLU A 43 5.81 17.99 -4.27
CA GLU A 43 5.16 18.70 -3.17
C GLU A 43 5.18 20.20 -3.40
N VAL A 44 4.09 20.85 -3.02
CA VAL A 44 4.06 22.30 -2.76
C VAL A 44 3.84 22.46 -1.28
N ASP A 45 4.91 22.64 -0.52
CA ASP A 45 4.80 22.88 0.92
C ASP A 45 4.07 24.21 1.14
N SER A 46 2.80 24.09 1.53
CA SER A 46 2.02 25.25 1.94
C SER A 46 1.10 24.90 3.08
N THR A 47 0.96 25.82 4.03
CA THR A 47 0.01 25.73 5.15
C THR A 47 -1.41 25.43 4.64
N ILE A 48 -1.78 25.96 3.47
CA ILE A 48 -3.09 25.74 2.85
C ILE A 48 -3.26 24.28 2.46
N GLN A 49 -2.22 23.62 1.91
CA GLN A 49 -2.30 22.22 1.55
C GLN A 49 -2.54 21.32 2.77
N HIS A 50 -1.86 21.58 3.88
CA HIS A 50 -2.09 20.84 5.13
C HIS A 50 -3.54 20.97 5.61
N HIS A 51 -4.14 22.15 5.52
CA HIS A 51 -5.55 22.34 5.87
C HIS A 51 -6.49 21.57 4.92
N ILE A 52 -6.23 21.61 3.62
CA ILE A 52 -7.01 20.88 2.62
C ILE A 52 -6.88 19.37 2.83
N GLN A 53 -5.67 18.86 3.07
CA GLN A 53 -5.42 17.45 3.36
C GLN A 53 -6.15 16.99 4.64
N ASN A 54 -6.09 17.80 5.70
CA ASN A 54 -6.81 17.51 6.94
C ASN A 54 -8.32 17.49 6.73
N LEU A 55 -8.86 18.41 5.93
CA LEU A 55 -10.28 18.43 5.57
C LEU A 55 -10.67 17.19 4.75
N PHE A 56 -9.88 16.84 3.73
CA PHE A 56 -10.13 15.63 2.93
C PHE A 56 -10.09 14.37 3.80
N ARG A 57 -9.07 14.23 4.63
CA ARG A 57 -8.98 13.13 5.60
C ARG A 57 -10.24 13.07 6.48
N PHE A 58 -10.66 14.19 7.06
CA PHE A 58 -11.86 14.25 7.88
C PHE A 58 -13.11 13.81 7.11
N LEU A 59 -13.30 14.32 5.88
CA LEU A 59 -14.46 13.97 5.06
C LEU A 59 -14.47 12.48 4.67
N ILE A 60 -13.35 11.93 4.24
CA ILE A 60 -13.23 10.51 3.87
C ILE A 60 -13.50 9.62 5.08
N LEU A 61 -12.92 9.94 6.22
CA LEU A 61 -12.99 9.10 7.40
C LEU A 61 -14.31 9.21 8.16
N HIS A 62 -14.94 10.40 8.18
CA HIS A 62 -16.07 10.67 9.08
C HIS A 62 -17.36 11.05 8.38
N VAL A 63 -17.31 11.49 7.11
CA VAL A 63 -18.47 11.91 6.32
C VAL A 63 -18.48 11.22 4.94
N PRO A 64 -18.52 9.86 4.88
CA PRO A 64 -18.42 9.11 3.64
C PRO A 64 -19.33 9.57 2.48
N PRO A 65 -20.58 9.99 2.71
CA PRO A 65 -21.43 10.46 1.61
C PRO A 65 -20.88 11.68 0.85
N ILE A 66 -20.03 12.47 1.50
CA ILE A 66 -19.34 13.62 0.90
C ILE A 66 -17.91 13.24 0.51
N GLY A 67 -17.20 12.55 1.40
CA GLY A 67 -15.80 12.20 1.22
C GLY A 67 -15.54 11.24 0.05
N PHE A 68 -16.40 10.25 -0.16
CA PHE A 68 -16.20 9.26 -1.22
C PHE A 68 -16.32 9.85 -2.63
N PRO A 69 -17.33 10.68 -2.98
CA PRO A 69 -17.36 11.36 -4.26
C PRO A 69 -16.15 12.28 -4.50
N ILE A 70 -15.65 12.95 -3.45
CA ILE A 70 -14.43 13.77 -3.54
C ILE A 70 -13.22 12.88 -3.82
N TYR A 71 -13.08 11.78 -3.06
CA TYR A 71 -11.99 10.82 -3.22
C TYR A 71 -11.95 10.25 -4.65
N ASP A 72 -13.07 9.74 -5.15
CA ASP A 72 -13.14 9.22 -6.53
C ASP A 72 -12.91 10.31 -7.57
N GLY A 73 -13.35 11.54 -7.32
CA GLY A 73 -13.17 12.68 -8.20
C GLY A 73 -11.71 13.15 -8.35
N LEU A 74 -10.79 12.69 -7.47
CA LEU A 74 -9.36 12.97 -7.63
C LEU A 74 -8.79 12.29 -8.88
N VAL A 75 -9.38 11.17 -9.30
CA VAL A 75 -8.95 10.47 -10.52
C VAL A 75 -9.97 10.69 -11.63
N ARG A 76 -9.55 11.40 -12.69
CA ARG A 76 -10.40 11.71 -13.82
C ARG A 76 -9.61 11.74 -15.13
N ASP A 77 -10.18 11.19 -16.19
CA ASP A 77 -9.64 11.24 -17.58
C ASP A 77 -8.19 10.74 -17.70
N GLY A 78 -7.78 9.78 -16.84
CA GLY A 78 -6.42 9.24 -16.81
C GLY A 78 -5.41 10.10 -16.06
N PHE A 79 -5.88 11.05 -15.28
CA PHE A 79 -5.05 11.91 -14.43
C PHE A 79 -5.47 11.81 -12.97
N PHE A 80 -4.47 11.87 -12.09
CA PHE A 80 -4.66 12.10 -10.67
C PHE A 80 -4.56 13.62 -10.41
N ASN A 81 -5.64 14.20 -9.93
CA ASN A 81 -5.76 15.64 -9.73
C ASN A 81 -5.67 15.98 -8.25
N LEU A 82 -4.62 16.66 -7.87
CA LEU A 82 -4.37 17.01 -6.47
C LEU A 82 -3.83 18.44 -6.38
N TYR A 83 -4.41 19.25 -5.49
CA TYR A 83 -3.99 20.65 -5.23
C TYR A 83 -3.85 21.52 -6.48
N GLY A 84 -4.80 21.36 -7.44
CA GLY A 84 -4.80 22.14 -8.69
C GLY A 84 -3.78 21.70 -9.73
N ARG A 85 -3.10 20.58 -9.50
CA ARG A 85 -2.18 19.93 -10.46
C ARG A 85 -2.78 18.62 -10.95
N SER A 86 -2.42 18.24 -12.18
CA SER A 86 -2.82 16.99 -12.81
C SER A 86 -1.58 16.16 -13.12
N TYR A 87 -1.54 14.93 -12.62
CA TYR A 87 -0.46 13.97 -12.82
C TYR A 87 -0.99 12.81 -13.66
N LYS A 88 -0.34 12.54 -14.78
CA LYS A 88 -0.76 11.47 -15.69
C LYS A 88 -0.61 10.10 -15.00
N ILE A 89 -1.65 9.29 -15.06
CA ILE A 89 -1.63 7.93 -14.56
C ILE A 89 -1.05 7.00 -15.62
N TYR A 90 -0.11 6.15 -15.25
CA TYR A 90 0.45 5.16 -16.14
C TYR A 90 -0.55 4.02 -16.35
N LYS A 91 -0.99 3.83 -17.61
CA LYS A 91 -1.92 2.74 -17.94
C LYS A 91 -1.31 1.37 -17.65
N LYS A 92 -0.02 1.21 -17.97
CA LYS A 92 0.75 0.00 -17.71
C LYS A 92 1.79 0.29 -16.62
N PRO A 93 1.70 -0.35 -15.44
CA PRO A 93 2.74 -0.26 -14.42
C PRO A 93 4.09 -0.77 -14.96
N ASN A 94 5.18 -0.06 -14.65
CA ASN A 94 6.51 -0.47 -15.10
C ASN A 94 7.18 -1.37 -14.06
N ASN A 95 6.84 -2.66 -14.07
CA ASN A 95 7.43 -3.66 -13.17
C ASN A 95 8.93 -3.92 -13.42
N ASP A 96 9.46 -3.57 -14.61
CA ASP A 96 10.89 -3.71 -14.91
C ASP A 96 11.76 -2.81 -14.02
N LEU A 97 11.25 -1.65 -13.58
CA LEU A 97 11.97 -0.80 -12.61
C LEU A 97 12.14 -1.53 -11.28
N VAL A 98 11.09 -2.19 -10.80
CA VAL A 98 11.14 -2.99 -9.56
C VAL A 98 12.12 -4.16 -9.73
N ALA A 99 12.05 -4.87 -10.85
CA ALA A 99 12.97 -5.97 -11.15
C ALA A 99 14.44 -5.50 -11.22
N ALA A 100 14.69 -4.31 -11.78
CA ALA A 100 16.03 -3.73 -11.84
C ALA A 100 16.56 -3.39 -10.43
N ALA A 101 15.73 -2.77 -9.59
CA ALA A 101 16.10 -2.44 -8.20
C ALA A 101 16.43 -3.71 -7.39
N ILE A 102 15.62 -4.76 -7.51
CA ILE A 102 15.85 -6.04 -6.83
C ILE A 102 17.19 -6.67 -7.31
N ARG A 103 17.47 -6.65 -8.61
CA ARG A 103 18.75 -7.18 -9.14
C ARG A 103 19.97 -6.43 -8.62
N LEU A 104 19.85 -5.11 -8.44
CA LEU A 104 20.95 -4.28 -7.91
C LEU A 104 21.17 -4.52 -6.41
N PHE A 105 20.10 -4.70 -5.64
CA PHE A 105 20.14 -4.81 -4.18
C PHE A 105 19.23 -5.94 -3.66
N PRO A 106 19.54 -7.22 -3.98
CA PRO A 106 18.64 -8.36 -3.69
C PRO A 106 18.44 -8.61 -2.20
N ASP A 107 19.37 -8.19 -1.36
CA ASP A 107 19.25 -8.32 0.10
C ASP A 107 18.41 -7.21 0.75
N ARG A 108 18.13 -6.15 0.00
CA ARG A 108 17.43 -4.96 0.51
C ARG A 108 16.02 -4.80 -0.06
N PHE A 109 15.77 -5.23 -1.28
CA PHE A 109 14.48 -5.04 -1.94
C PHE A 109 13.75 -6.33 -2.23
N LEU A 110 12.45 -6.27 -2.03
CA LEU A 110 11.43 -7.20 -2.50
C LEU A 110 10.53 -6.45 -3.50
N GLY A 111 9.68 -7.14 -4.24
CA GLY A 111 8.82 -6.49 -5.22
C GLY A 111 7.40 -7.02 -5.26
N TRP A 112 6.47 -6.11 -5.46
CA TRP A 112 5.11 -6.41 -5.86
C TRP A 112 4.97 -6.28 -7.37
N ALA A 113 4.43 -7.28 -8.04
CA ALA A 113 4.05 -7.19 -9.44
C ALA A 113 2.77 -6.36 -9.55
N ALA A 114 2.88 -5.12 -10.00
CA ALA A 114 1.72 -4.24 -10.15
C ALA A 114 0.89 -4.62 -11.38
N VAL A 115 -0.45 -4.62 -11.24
CA VAL A 115 -1.39 -5.03 -12.27
C VAL A 115 -2.42 -3.95 -12.60
N ASN A 116 -2.72 -3.78 -13.90
CA ASN A 116 -3.92 -3.10 -14.37
C ASN A 116 -4.75 -4.07 -15.21
N PRO A 117 -5.83 -4.65 -14.68
CA PRO A 117 -6.63 -5.66 -15.38
C PRO A 117 -7.36 -5.15 -16.63
N LYS A 118 -7.33 -3.84 -16.90
CA LYS A 118 -7.83 -3.25 -18.16
C LYS A 118 -6.89 -3.52 -19.34
N ILE A 119 -5.68 -4.01 -19.09
CA ILE A 119 -4.70 -4.36 -20.12
C ILE A 119 -4.80 -5.88 -20.33
N PRO A 120 -5.08 -6.36 -21.55
CA PRO A 120 -5.31 -7.77 -21.82
C PRO A 120 -4.18 -8.69 -21.34
N GLU A 121 -2.93 -8.29 -21.54
CA GLU A 121 -1.73 -9.09 -21.22
C GLU A 121 -1.28 -8.96 -19.76
N SER A 122 -2.08 -8.30 -18.92
CA SER A 122 -1.64 -7.95 -17.53
C SER A 122 -1.50 -9.19 -16.63
N VAL A 123 -2.28 -10.23 -16.86
CA VAL A 123 -2.20 -11.46 -16.05
C VAL A 123 -0.91 -12.22 -16.37
N GLU A 124 -0.61 -12.41 -17.67
CA GLU A 124 0.60 -13.06 -18.14
C GLU A 124 1.86 -12.30 -17.71
N GLU A 125 1.81 -10.97 -17.74
CA GLU A 125 2.90 -10.13 -17.28
C GLU A 125 3.14 -10.31 -15.77
N VAL A 126 2.10 -10.31 -14.96
CA VAL A 126 2.21 -10.58 -13.53
C VAL A 126 2.79 -11.98 -13.27
N GLU A 127 2.32 -13.00 -13.97
CA GLU A 127 2.89 -14.36 -13.86
C GLU A 127 4.38 -14.43 -14.25
N TYR A 128 4.79 -13.62 -15.23
CA TYR A 128 6.21 -13.53 -15.63
C TYR A 128 7.06 -12.94 -14.49
N PHE A 129 6.61 -11.83 -13.88
CA PHE A 129 7.36 -11.20 -12.78
C PHE A 129 7.38 -12.05 -11.51
N LEU A 130 6.28 -12.71 -11.17
CA LEU A 130 6.20 -13.60 -10.00
C LEU A 130 7.14 -14.82 -10.08
N LYS A 131 7.66 -15.16 -11.26
CA LYS A 131 8.70 -16.18 -11.43
C LYS A 131 10.12 -15.64 -11.23
N GLN A 132 10.29 -14.31 -11.16
CA GLN A 132 11.60 -13.70 -10.94
C GLN A 132 11.92 -13.65 -9.44
N PRO A 133 13.20 -13.87 -9.06
CA PRO A 133 13.59 -13.77 -7.67
C PRO A 133 13.25 -12.41 -7.05
N GLY A 134 12.75 -12.42 -5.82
CA GLY A 134 12.44 -11.23 -5.05
C GLY A 134 11.03 -10.67 -5.26
N PHE A 135 10.26 -11.12 -6.27
CA PHE A 135 8.84 -10.78 -6.34
C PHE A 135 8.04 -11.67 -5.38
N ILE A 136 7.19 -11.03 -4.57
CA ILE A 136 6.54 -11.64 -3.42
C ILE A 136 5.00 -11.65 -3.50
N GLY A 137 4.42 -11.02 -4.50
CA GLY A 137 2.96 -10.93 -4.62
C GLY A 137 2.53 -9.89 -5.64
N VAL A 138 1.25 -9.57 -5.63
CA VAL A 138 0.61 -8.68 -6.61
C VAL A 138 0.11 -7.39 -5.97
N LYS A 139 0.40 -6.24 -6.60
CA LYS A 139 -0.19 -4.93 -6.27
C LYS A 139 -1.31 -4.60 -7.22
N ALA A 140 -2.49 -4.31 -6.69
CA ALA A 140 -3.63 -3.81 -7.44
C ALA A 140 -4.07 -2.42 -6.94
N HIS A 141 -4.51 -1.56 -7.86
CA HIS A 141 -4.87 -0.19 -7.55
C HIS A 141 -6.20 0.24 -8.20
N PRO A 142 -7.35 -0.31 -7.75
CA PRO A 142 -8.68 0.05 -8.25
C PRO A 142 -8.95 1.56 -8.30
N PHE A 143 -8.48 2.31 -7.31
CA PHE A 143 -8.64 3.77 -7.27
C PHE A 143 -7.97 4.48 -8.45
N MET A 144 -6.66 4.27 -8.66
CA MET A 144 -5.91 4.95 -9.74
C MET A 144 -6.35 4.51 -11.13
N HIS A 145 -6.55 3.21 -11.33
CA HIS A 145 -6.88 2.67 -12.65
C HIS A 145 -8.39 2.63 -12.91
N GLN A 146 -9.23 3.00 -11.94
CA GLN A 146 -10.69 3.10 -12.06
C GLN A 146 -11.34 1.87 -12.69
N TYR A 147 -11.22 0.73 -12.01
CA TYR A 147 -11.89 -0.52 -12.36
C TYR A 147 -12.61 -1.12 -11.15
N SER A 148 -13.66 -1.89 -11.40
CA SER A 148 -14.32 -2.66 -10.35
C SER A 148 -13.40 -3.71 -9.78
N ILE A 149 -13.48 -3.96 -8.46
CA ILE A 149 -12.71 -5.00 -7.77
C ILE A 149 -12.84 -6.36 -8.46
N ARG A 150 -13.98 -6.64 -9.11
CA ARG A 150 -14.26 -7.88 -9.87
C ARG A 150 -13.37 -8.07 -11.09
N ALA A 151 -12.83 -7.00 -11.66
CA ALA A 151 -11.91 -7.09 -12.78
C ALA A 151 -10.60 -7.82 -12.42
N LEU A 152 -10.33 -7.99 -11.13
CA LEU A 152 -9.18 -8.72 -10.62
C LEU A 152 -9.42 -10.24 -10.47
N ASP A 153 -10.61 -10.77 -10.80
CA ASP A 153 -10.91 -12.20 -10.61
C ASP A 153 -9.88 -13.16 -11.24
N PRO A 154 -9.38 -12.95 -12.47
CA PRO A 154 -8.35 -13.83 -13.02
C PRO A 154 -7.06 -13.82 -12.21
N VAL A 155 -6.64 -12.64 -11.71
CA VAL A 155 -5.44 -12.49 -10.88
C VAL A 155 -5.66 -13.07 -9.49
N ALA A 156 -6.82 -12.81 -8.88
CA ALA A 156 -7.17 -13.30 -7.55
C ALA A 156 -7.22 -14.83 -7.51
N ALA A 157 -7.86 -15.44 -8.49
CA ALA A 157 -7.91 -16.91 -8.62
C ALA A 157 -6.52 -17.53 -8.79
N MET A 158 -5.65 -16.91 -9.60
CA MET A 158 -4.26 -17.34 -9.76
C MET A 158 -3.47 -17.20 -8.46
N CYS A 159 -3.62 -16.08 -7.76
CA CYS A 159 -2.94 -15.81 -6.50
C CYS A 159 -3.40 -16.78 -5.40
N GLU A 160 -4.72 -17.00 -5.26
CA GLU A 160 -5.25 -17.97 -4.30
C GLU A 160 -4.73 -19.37 -4.55
N ALA A 161 -4.79 -19.86 -5.79
CA ALA A 161 -4.33 -21.19 -6.17
C ALA A 161 -2.84 -21.44 -5.91
N LYS A 162 -2.03 -20.37 -5.92
CA LYS A 162 -0.57 -20.40 -5.68
C LYS A 162 -0.17 -19.97 -4.28
N GLY A 163 -1.10 -19.57 -3.41
CA GLY A 163 -0.83 -19.01 -2.08
C GLY A 163 -0.18 -17.63 -2.09
N ILE A 164 -0.17 -16.93 -3.22
CA ILE A 164 0.49 -15.65 -3.44
C ILE A 164 -0.36 -14.51 -2.85
N PRO A 165 0.19 -13.61 -2.02
CA PRO A 165 -0.57 -12.50 -1.43
C PRO A 165 -0.84 -11.38 -2.45
N MET A 166 -1.93 -10.65 -2.20
CA MET A 166 -2.25 -9.41 -2.92
C MET A 166 -2.30 -8.20 -1.98
N ILE A 167 -1.71 -7.08 -2.39
CA ILE A 167 -1.88 -5.78 -1.72
C ILE A 167 -2.75 -4.87 -2.58
N ILE A 168 -3.79 -4.27 -1.98
CA ILE A 168 -4.86 -3.59 -2.73
C ILE A 168 -5.13 -2.22 -2.14
N HIS A 169 -5.01 -1.19 -2.98
CA HIS A 169 -5.50 0.15 -2.69
C HIS A 169 -6.94 0.29 -3.19
N LEU A 170 -7.90 0.26 -2.29
CA LEU A 170 -9.32 0.26 -2.62
C LEU A 170 -9.78 1.59 -3.26
N SER A 171 -10.74 1.51 -4.18
CA SER A 171 -11.61 2.64 -4.55
C SER A 171 -12.78 2.75 -3.57
N SER A 172 -13.68 3.70 -3.77
CA SER A 172 -14.90 3.80 -2.96
C SER A 172 -16.03 2.90 -3.45
N GLU A 173 -15.76 1.94 -4.34
CA GLU A 173 -16.75 0.96 -4.80
C GLU A 173 -17.40 0.25 -3.62
N ARG A 174 -18.74 0.37 -3.54
CA ARG A 174 -19.51 -0.10 -2.39
C ARG A 174 -19.22 -1.57 -2.08
N ASP A 175 -18.92 -1.85 -0.82
CA ASP A 175 -18.65 -3.19 -0.28
C ASP A 175 -17.50 -3.97 -0.96
N SER A 176 -16.65 -3.29 -1.76
CA SER A 176 -15.50 -3.91 -2.45
C SER A 176 -14.54 -4.63 -1.49
N TYR A 177 -14.41 -4.15 -0.26
CA TYR A 177 -13.58 -4.78 0.78
C TYR A 177 -14.07 -6.15 1.24
N LYS A 178 -15.33 -6.51 0.94
CA LYS A 178 -15.89 -7.84 1.25
C LYS A 178 -15.62 -8.85 0.16
N TYR A 179 -15.43 -8.37 -1.07
CA TYR A 179 -15.44 -9.19 -2.27
C TYR A 179 -14.43 -10.34 -2.19
N PHE A 180 -13.15 -10.06 -2.00
CA PHE A 180 -12.15 -11.12 -1.95
C PHE A 180 -12.32 -12.06 -0.76
N PRO A 181 -12.55 -11.59 0.48
CA PRO A 181 -12.79 -12.49 1.59
C PRO A 181 -14.03 -13.39 1.45
N GLU A 182 -14.95 -13.07 0.54
CA GLU A 182 -16.14 -13.88 0.25
C GLU A 182 -15.92 -14.83 -0.94
N GLN A 183 -15.27 -14.35 -2.00
CA GLN A 183 -15.10 -15.12 -3.24
C GLN A 183 -13.83 -15.98 -3.23
N TYR A 184 -12.80 -15.55 -2.52
CA TYR A 184 -11.47 -16.16 -2.45
C TYR A 184 -11.04 -16.28 -0.98
N PRO A 185 -11.61 -17.22 -0.21
CA PRO A 185 -11.44 -17.30 1.25
C PRO A 185 -10.02 -17.67 1.68
N GLU A 186 -9.23 -18.30 0.80
CA GLU A 186 -7.83 -18.67 1.09
C GLU A 186 -6.84 -17.61 0.59
N LEU A 187 -7.29 -16.62 -0.22
CA LEU A 187 -6.44 -15.55 -0.72
C LEU A 187 -5.99 -14.65 0.42
N LYS A 188 -4.68 -14.49 0.57
CA LYS A 188 -4.09 -13.52 1.50
C LYS A 188 -4.20 -12.11 0.93
N VAL A 189 -4.99 -11.26 1.56
CA VAL A 189 -5.26 -9.90 1.11
C VAL A 189 -4.73 -8.89 2.12
N ILE A 190 -3.93 -7.95 1.64
CA ILE A 190 -3.49 -6.77 2.39
C ILE A 190 -4.28 -5.58 1.85
N TYR A 191 -5.12 -4.97 2.65
CA TYR A 191 -5.76 -3.70 2.27
C TYR A 191 -4.86 -2.55 2.69
N ALA A 192 -4.36 -1.80 1.71
CA ALA A 192 -3.47 -0.67 1.92
C ALA A 192 -4.13 0.42 2.78
N HIS A 193 -3.29 1.20 3.48
CA HIS A 193 -3.71 2.38 4.22
C HIS A 193 -4.80 2.10 5.26
N ALA A 194 -4.59 1.08 6.08
CA ALA A 194 -5.55 0.59 7.07
C ALA A 194 -6.94 0.27 6.48
N GLY A 195 -7.01 -0.03 5.16
CA GLY A 195 -8.25 -0.34 4.46
C GLY A 195 -9.09 0.88 4.08
N LEU A 196 -8.46 2.07 3.93
CA LEU A 196 -9.14 3.24 3.38
C LEU A 196 -9.75 2.94 1.99
N PRO A 197 -10.90 3.53 1.67
CA PRO A 197 -11.70 4.48 2.44
C PRO A 197 -12.70 3.84 3.44
N PHE A 198 -12.73 2.51 3.56
CA PHE A 198 -13.73 1.81 4.39
C PHE A 198 -13.30 1.57 5.84
N TRP A 199 -12.03 1.63 6.17
CA TRP A 199 -11.35 1.47 7.47
C TRP A 199 -12.18 0.75 8.57
N ARG A 200 -12.89 1.41 9.48
CA ARG A 200 -13.67 0.77 10.57
C ARG A 200 -14.71 -0.25 10.11
N LYS A 201 -15.35 -0.03 8.94
CA LYS A 201 -16.30 -1.00 8.39
C LYS A 201 -15.57 -2.26 7.93
N LEU A 202 -14.42 -2.07 7.26
CA LEU A 202 -13.54 -3.14 6.84
C LEU A 202 -13.03 -3.90 8.07
N TRP A 203 -12.50 -3.21 9.09
CA TRP A 203 -11.97 -3.85 10.29
C TRP A 203 -13.02 -4.70 11.00
N LYS A 204 -14.22 -4.15 11.22
CA LYS A 204 -15.33 -4.88 11.84
C LYS A 204 -15.69 -6.14 11.06
N TYR A 205 -15.65 -6.07 9.74
CA TYR A 205 -15.99 -7.20 8.86
C TYR A 205 -14.88 -8.25 8.80
N THR A 206 -13.61 -7.84 8.85
CA THR A 206 -12.45 -8.71 8.62
C THR A 206 -11.77 -9.19 9.89
N ARG A 207 -12.17 -8.71 11.08
CA ARG A 207 -11.49 -9.05 12.34
C ARG A 207 -11.30 -10.55 12.58
N ASP A 208 -12.27 -11.36 12.21
CA ASP A 208 -12.29 -12.81 12.41
C ASP A 208 -11.80 -13.59 11.17
N LYS A 209 -11.31 -12.92 10.12
CA LYS A 209 -10.79 -13.55 8.90
C LYS A 209 -9.27 -13.60 8.94
N SER A 210 -8.69 -14.82 9.04
CA SER A 210 -7.25 -15.02 9.21
C SER A 210 -6.41 -14.58 8.01
N ASN A 211 -6.99 -14.54 6.83
CA ASN A 211 -6.34 -14.22 5.55
C ASN A 211 -6.37 -12.73 5.17
N VAL A 212 -6.90 -11.85 6.03
CA VAL A 212 -7.01 -10.41 5.73
C VAL A 212 -6.12 -9.60 6.68
N PHE A 213 -5.33 -8.72 6.09
CA PHE A 213 -4.38 -7.84 6.73
C PHE A 213 -4.60 -6.39 6.30
N VAL A 214 -4.04 -5.44 7.04
CA VAL A 214 -3.95 -4.03 6.66
C VAL A 214 -2.54 -3.51 6.89
N ASP A 215 -2.09 -2.54 6.10
CA ASP A 215 -0.82 -1.87 6.35
C ASP A 215 -1.00 -0.49 7.00
N THR A 216 0.08 0.07 7.53
CA THR A 216 0.09 1.37 8.22
C THR A 216 0.54 2.52 7.32
N SER A 217 0.63 2.29 6.03
CA SER A 217 1.11 3.28 5.06
C SER A 217 0.13 4.45 4.86
N SER A 218 0.60 5.55 4.26
CA SER A 218 -0.17 6.73 3.88
C SER A 218 -0.22 7.89 4.89
N ASP A 219 -0.26 9.11 4.34
CA ASP A 219 -0.43 10.38 5.09
C ASP A 219 -1.88 10.60 5.58
N TYR A 220 -2.82 9.80 5.10
CA TYR A 220 -4.20 9.85 5.60
C TYR A 220 -4.35 9.22 6.97
N LEU A 221 -3.37 8.44 7.43
CA LEU A 221 -3.37 7.83 8.75
C LEU A 221 -2.77 8.77 9.80
N THR A 222 -3.01 8.42 11.05
CA THR A 222 -2.42 9.05 12.23
C THR A 222 -2.06 7.97 13.25
N PRO A 223 -1.16 8.24 14.21
CA PRO A 223 -0.86 7.28 15.27
C PRO A 223 -2.10 6.74 15.99
N SER A 224 -3.11 7.60 16.21
CA SER A 224 -4.36 7.19 16.86
C SER A 224 -5.20 6.22 16.00
N ILE A 225 -5.21 6.40 14.67
CA ILE A 225 -5.89 5.48 13.76
C ILE A 225 -5.17 4.12 13.75
N VAL A 226 -3.84 4.12 13.75
CA VAL A 226 -3.05 2.89 13.80
C VAL A 226 -3.29 2.16 15.13
N GLN A 227 -3.34 2.88 16.26
CA GLN A 227 -3.70 2.28 17.56
C GLN A 227 -5.10 1.66 17.51
N GLU A 228 -6.11 2.37 16.99
CA GLU A 228 -7.48 1.86 16.85
C GLU A 228 -7.56 0.62 15.96
N ALA A 229 -6.76 0.57 14.87
CA ALA A 229 -6.66 -0.62 14.02
C ALA A 229 -6.09 -1.81 14.79
N VAL A 230 -5.03 -1.61 15.56
CA VAL A 230 -4.43 -2.66 16.42
C VAL A 230 -5.43 -3.15 17.47
N ASP A 231 -6.14 -2.24 18.14
CA ASP A 231 -7.14 -2.57 19.16
C ASP A 231 -8.33 -3.37 18.59
N THR A 232 -8.67 -3.10 17.32
CA THR A 232 -9.81 -3.74 16.66
C THR A 232 -9.47 -5.07 16.01
N LEU A 233 -8.34 -5.12 15.29
CA LEU A 233 -7.94 -6.26 14.46
C LEU A 233 -6.97 -7.20 15.18
N GLY A 234 -6.26 -6.69 16.19
CA GLY A 234 -5.11 -7.36 16.80
C GLY A 234 -3.83 -7.14 15.99
N TYR A 235 -2.70 -7.12 16.70
CA TYR A 235 -1.37 -6.84 16.13
C TYR A 235 -0.94 -7.79 15.00
N ARG A 236 -1.46 -9.02 14.98
CA ARG A 236 -1.13 -10.04 13.96
C ARG A 236 -1.64 -9.72 12.55
N LYS A 237 -2.55 -8.77 12.44
CA LYS A 237 -3.14 -8.35 11.16
C LYS A 237 -2.62 -7.03 10.65
N ILE A 238 -1.72 -6.39 11.37
CA ILE A 238 -1.16 -5.09 11.03
C ILE A 238 0.24 -5.27 10.47
N LEU A 239 0.51 -4.64 9.33
CA LEU A 239 1.80 -4.66 8.64
C LEU A 239 2.36 -3.24 8.59
N TYR A 240 3.65 -3.11 8.84
CA TYR A 240 4.35 -1.84 8.71
C TYR A 240 4.57 -1.49 7.23
N GLY A 241 4.19 -0.28 6.84
CA GLY A 241 4.39 0.29 5.52
C GLY A 241 4.49 1.81 5.59
N CYS A 242 5.29 2.42 4.71
CA CYS A 242 5.51 3.87 4.67
C CYS A 242 4.75 4.60 3.58
N ASP A 243 4.41 3.94 2.46
CA ASP A 243 3.89 4.56 1.23
C ASP A 243 4.88 5.59 0.63
N GLY A 244 6.16 5.37 0.89
CA GLY A 244 7.21 6.23 0.37
C GLY A 244 7.30 6.17 -1.17
N PRO A 245 7.89 7.18 -1.79
CA PRO A 245 8.30 8.44 -1.17
C PRO A 245 7.11 9.38 -0.85
N TYR A 246 5.91 9.06 -1.33
CA TYR A 246 4.71 9.93 -1.25
C TYR A 246 4.14 10.07 0.17
N GLY A 247 4.28 9.05 0.98
CA GLY A 247 3.82 9.05 2.37
C GLY A 247 4.82 9.65 3.37
N MET A 248 5.93 10.23 2.92
CA MET A 248 6.95 10.84 3.77
C MET A 248 6.73 12.34 3.91
N LYS A 249 6.85 12.88 5.12
CA LYS A 249 6.74 14.32 5.37
C LYS A 249 7.85 15.07 4.67
N GLN A 250 7.50 16.22 4.07
CA GLN A 250 8.41 17.19 3.46
C GLN A 250 9.33 16.56 2.40
N PHE A 251 8.99 15.37 1.89
CA PHE A 251 9.93 14.62 1.06
C PHE A 251 11.35 14.63 1.67
N ASN A 252 11.44 14.63 2.97
CA ASN A 252 12.67 14.27 3.65
C ASN A 252 12.87 12.79 3.39
N GLN A 253 13.43 12.55 2.26
CA GLN A 253 13.46 11.36 1.45
C GLN A 253 14.21 10.22 2.13
N ASP A 254 14.96 10.58 3.18
CA ASP A 254 15.85 9.67 3.88
C ASP A 254 15.23 9.19 5.20
N ASP A 255 14.03 9.71 5.58
CA ASP A 255 13.50 9.49 6.93
C ASP A 255 12.27 8.57 6.95
N TYR A 256 12.49 7.35 7.39
CA TYR A 256 11.44 6.42 7.83
C TYR A 256 10.92 6.73 9.25
N GLY A 257 11.57 7.65 9.96
CA GLY A 257 11.44 7.84 11.40
C GLY A 257 10.02 8.19 11.85
N GLU A 258 9.29 8.99 11.07
CA GLU A 258 7.93 9.35 11.43
C GLU A 258 7.02 8.12 11.47
N LYS A 259 6.96 7.33 10.41
CA LYS A 259 6.08 6.16 10.33
C LYS A 259 6.47 5.09 11.34
N ARG A 260 7.77 4.91 11.56
CA ARG A 260 8.28 4.03 12.60
C ARG A 260 7.86 4.49 13.99
N SER A 261 7.96 5.81 14.29
CA SER A 261 7.58 6.37 15.58
C SER A 261 6.10 6.11 15.93
N TRP A 262 5.24 5.98 14.93
CA TRP A 262 3.85 5.61 15.15
C TRP A 262 3.74 4.21 15.78
N ILE A 263 4.52 3.24 15.28
CA ILE A 263 4.54 1.88 15.84
C ILE A 263 5.20 1.87 17.21
N ASP A 264 6.29 2.63 17.39
CA ASP A 264 6.99 2.74 18.68
C ASP A 264 6.10 3.36 19.76
N SER A 265 5.18 4.27 19.39
CA SER A 265 4.24 4.92 20.31
C SER A 265 3.02 4.08 20.69
N LEU A 266 2.76 2.95 20.00
CA LEU A 266 1.60 2.09 20.30
C LEU A 266 1.62 1.60 21.74
N GLN A 267 0.44 1.54 22.34
CA GLN A 267 0.24 1.07 23.72
C GLN A 267 0.07 -0.46 23.75
N ILE A 268 1.09 -1.17 23.27
CA ILE A 268 1.15 -2.63 23.21
C ILE A 268 2.56 -3.11 23.63
N PRO A 269 2.72 -4.39 24.04
CA PRO A 269 4.03 -4.96 24.34
C PRO A 269 5.04 -4.87 23.20
N VAL A 270 6.32 -4.72 23.51
CA VAL A 270 7.42 -4.62 22.54
C VAL A 270 7.40 -5.76 21.51
N LEU A 271 7.17 -7.00 21.97
CA LEU A 271 7.08 -8.16 21.10
C LEU A 271 5.99 -7.99 20.01
N GLN A 272 4.85 -7.41 20.36
CA GLN A 272 3.78 -7.16 19.38
C GLN A 272 4.16 -6.08 18.37
N LYS A 273 4.93 -5.06 18.78
CA LYS A 273 5.51 -4.06 17.86
C LYS A 273 6.48 -4.70 16.86
N GLU A 274 7.31 -5.63 17.31
CA GLU A 274 8.21 -6.39 16.43
C GLU A 274 7.45 -7.21 15.37
N TYR A 275 6.28 -7.77 15.74
CA TYR A 275 5.41 -8.43 14.77
C TYR A 275 4.91 -7.46 13.71
N ILE A 276 4.41 -6.30 14.10
CA ILE A 276 3.94 -5.27 13.18
C ILE A 276 5.07 -4.77 12.28
N LEU A 277 6.26 -4.50 12.86
CA LEU A 277 7.41 -3.94 12.14
C LEU A 277 7.99 -4.87 11.06
N GLY A 278 7.71 -6.19 11.11
CA GLY A 278 8.24 -7.05 10.06
C GLY A 278 7.86 -8.52 10.18
N LYS A 279 7.74 -9.09 11.38
CA LYS A 279 7.50 -10.53 11.54
C LYS A 279 6.20 -10.99 10.87
N ASN A 280 5.10 -10.23 11.01
CA ASN A 280 3.83 -10.54 10.33
C ASN A 280 3.99 -10.61 8.82
N PHE A 281 4.70 -9.63 8.24
CA PHE A 281 4.89 -9.58 6.80
C PHE A 281 5.77 -10.73 6.29
N LEU A 282 6.86 -11.03 6.98
CA LEU A 282 7.72 -12.15 6.63
C LEU A 282 6.97 -13.48 6.70
N GLU A 283 6.24 -13.76 7.79
CA GLU A 283 5.41 -14.96 7.91
C GLU A 283 4.33 -15.06 6.82
N LEU A 284 3.81 -13.92 6.37
CA LEU A 284 2.82 -13.87 5.29
C LEU A 284 3.42 -14.24 3.94
N ILE A 285 4.64 -13.79 3.62
CA ILE A 285 5.30 -14.05 2.34
C ILE A 285 6.10 -15.34 2.31
N ASP A 286 6.60 -15.85 3.44
CA ASP A 286 7.37 -17.10 3.52
C ASP A 286 6.50 -18.36 3.35
N SER A 287 5.21 -18.21 3.24
CA SER A 287 4.24 -19.30 3.18
C SER A 287 3.83 -19.71 1.77
N PHE A 288 4.59 -19.27 0.72
CA PHE A 288 4.41 -19.72 -0.67
C PHE A 288 5.75 -20.03 -1.36
#